data_1f48be3993bf7e1ad64010633c99b2e0
#
_entry.id   1f48be3993bf7e1ad64010633c99b2e0
#
_cell.length_a   1.000
_cell.length_b   1.000
_cell.length_c   1.000
_cell.angle_alpha   90.00
_cell.angle_beta   90.00
_cell.angle_gamma   90.00
#
_symmetry.space_group_name_H-M   'P 1'
#
loop_
_entity.id
_entity.type
_entity.pdbx_description
1 polymer ?
#
loop_
_entity_poly.entity_id
_entity_poly.type
_entity_poly.pdbx_seq_one_letter_code
_entity_poly.pdbx_strand_id
1 'polypeptide(L)'
;MKLRKFAQISTSEEEEEEEEEMSNELEEGEILPPEEGEILPPEEGEDEEASQEDPKPVGKRVRFSGEGSEKKSHYKVFEFSGNRYTIEDPVLLAPETKEQKPDIVIIKDITQTIDGMVMVTGQLFYHPEDAKKKGGGNWQTSDTRELFYSTHRVEVPAKCVMHKCVVHFIPANMPLPDCRKHPGFIIRQIYDAAEQKLWKITKKDLH
;
A
#
# COMPACT_ATOMS: atom_id res chain seq x y z
N MET A 1 16.72 -13.49 9.84
CA MET A 1 15.47 -13.26 9.11
C MET A 1 15.86 -12.59 7.80
N LYS A 2 15.65 -13.22 6.63
CA LYS A 2 16.06 -12.65 5.34
C LYS A 2 14.88 -11.83 4.81
N LEU A 3 15.03 -10.53 4.75
CA LEU A 3 14.14 -9.64 3.99
C LEU A 3 14.43 -9.88 2.50
N ARG A 4 13.43 -10.37 1.76
CA ARG A 4 13.58 -10.58 0.31
C ARG A 4 13.53 -9.24 -0.42
N LYS A 5 14.29 -9.17 -1.52
CA LYS A 5 14.51 -8.01 -2.40
C LYS A 5 13.25 -7.19 -2.65
N PHE A 6 13.23 -6.00 -2.12
CA PHE A 6 12.43 -4.90 -2.63
C PHE A 6 13.35 -3.98 -3.43
N ALA A 7 12.84 -3.41 -4.51
CA ALA A 7 13.60 -2.69 -5.53
C ALA A 7 14.70 -1.80 -4.95
N GLN A 8 15.93 -2.10 -5.34
CA GLN A 8 17.07 -1.25 -5.12
C GLN A 8 16.90 0.02 -5.97
N ILE A 9 16.88 1.18 -5.32
CA ILE A 9 17.02 2.46 -6.03
C ILE A 9 18.48 2.54 -6.47
N SER A 10 18.77 2.25 -7.73
CA SER A 10 20.05 2.60 -8.33
C SER A 10 19.98 4.06 -8.75
N THR A 11 20.80 4.89 -8.13
CA THR A 11 21.14 6.21 -8.62
C THR A 11 22.02 6.04 -9.85
N SER A 12 21.45 6.23 -11.03
CA SER A 12 22.21 6.60 -12.22
C SER A 12 22.07 8.10 -12.40
N GLU A 13 23.19 8.77 -12.27
CA GLU A 13 23.40 10.16 -12.64
C GLU A 13 23.45 10.29 -14.17
N GLU A 14 23.04 11.48 -14.62
CA GLU A 14 23.32 12.13 -15.89
C GLU A 14 22.56 11.64 -17.14
N GLU A 15 21.69 12.53 -17.63
CA GLU A 15 21.78 13.04 -19.01
C GLU A 15 21.03 14.37 -19.12
N GLU A 16 21.71 15.30 -19.79
CA GLU A 16 21.46 16.72 -19.97
C GLU A 16 20.33 17.01 -20.96
N GLU A 17 19.63 18.11 -20.69
CA GLU A 17 19.11 19.17 -21.56
C GLU A 17 18.79 18.88 -23.04
N GLU A 18 17.55 19.22 -23.43
CA GLU A 18 17.32 20.07 -24.63
C GLU A 18 15.97 20.79 -24.45
N GLU A 19 16.07 22.12 -24.33
CA GLU A 19 14.96 23.07 -24.43
C GLU A 19 14.58 23.21 -25.91
N GLU A 20 13.33 22.93 -26.27
CA GLU A 20 12.73 23.47 -27.50
C GLU A 20 11.59 24.41 -27.14
N GLU A 21 11.88 25.71 -27.32
CA GLU A 21 10.88 26.75 -27.44
C GLU A 21 10.04 26.54 -28.69
N MET A 22 8.74 26.40 -28.55
CA MET A 22 7.80 26.66 -29.65
C MET A 22 6.77 27.69 -29.24
N SER A 23 6.99 28.89 -29.77
CA SER A 23 6.02 29.97 -29.84
C SER A 23 4.78 29.53 -30.60
N ASN A 24 3.60 29.76 -30.06
CA ASN A 24 2.38 29.66 -30.82
C ASN A 24 1.57 30.95 -30.76
N GLU A 25 1.32 31.48 -31.94
CA GLU A 25 0.57 32.68 -32.23
C GLU A 25 -0.88 32.57 -31.76
N LEU A 26 -1.35 33.69 -31.20
CA LEU A 26 -2.75 33.92 -30.84
C LEU A 26 -3.56 34.27 -32.12
N GLU A 27 -4.48 33.42 -32.52
CA GLU A 27 -5.57 33.81 -33.41
C GLU A 27 -6.78 34.31 -32.58
N GLU A 28 -7.15 35.55 -32.85
CA GLU A 28 -8.37 36.18 -32.32
C GLU A 28 -9.60 35.55 -32.97
N GLY A 29 -10.35 34.74 -32.19
CA GLY A 29 -11.65 34.21 -32.59
C GLY A 29 -12.79 35.03 -31.98
N GLU A 30 -13.70 35.51 -32.82
CA GLU A 30 -14.91 36.27 -32.47
C GLU A 30 -15.78 35.58 -31.42
N ILE A 31 -16.13 36.33 -30.36
CA ILE A 31 -17.03 35.89 -29.29
C ILE A 31 -18.49 36.16 -29.72
N LEU A 32 -19.23 35.09 -29.98
CA LEU A 32 -20.69 35.15 -30.09
C LEU A 32 -21.31 35.06 -28.68
N PRO A 33 -22.39 35.80 -28.37
CA PRO A 33 -23.04 35.76 -27.09
C PRO A 33 -23.77 34.43 -26.87
N PRO A 34 -23.80 33.89 -25.61
CA PRO A 34 -24.49 32.65 -25.31
C PRO A 34 -26.01 32.78 -25.36
N GLU A 35 -26.65 31.88 -26.05
CA GLU A 35 -28.11 31.69 -26.00
C GLU A 35 -28.49 31.19 -24.59
N GLU A 36 -29.56 31.79 -24.03
CA GLU A 36 -30.16 31.36 -22.74
C GLU A 36 -30.75 29.96 -22.89
N GLY A 37 -29.98 28.95 -22.52
CA GLY A 37 -30.43 27.59 -22.33
C GLY A 37 -31.11 27.41 -20.99
N GLU A 38 -32.34 26.93 -20.96
CA GLU A 38 -33.08 26.53 -19.76
C GLU A 38 -32.25 25.60 -18.91
N ILE A 39 -32.02 26.03 -17.65
CA ILE A 39 -31.39 25.22 -16.63
C ILE A 39 -32.41 24.18 -16.15
N LEU A 40 -32.31 22.96 -16.66
CA LEU A 40 -32.98 21.81 -16.06
C LEU A 40 -32.34 21.57 -14.68
N PRO A 41 -33.15 21.31 -13.64
CA PRO A 41 -32.59 20.94 -12.33
C PRO A 41 -31.74 19.67 -12.48
N PRO A 42 -30.64 19.55 -11.73
CA PRO A 42 -29.86 18.31 -11.74
C PRO A 42 -30.77 17.17 -11.26
N GLU A 43 -30.92 16.15 -12.09
CA GLU A 43 -31.48 14.89 -11.66
C GLU A 43 -30.63 14.42 -10.49
N GLU A 44 -31.27 14.21 -9.34
CA GLU A 44 -30.66 13.56 -8.19
C GLU A 44 -30.13 12.22 -8.70
N GLY A 45 -28.81 12.16 -8.87
CA GLY A 45 -28.13 10.93 -9.27
C GLY A 45 -28.48 9.87 -8.23
N GLU A 46 -29.20 8.84 -8.65
CA GLU A 46 -29.31 7.61 -7.93
C GLU A 46 -27.89 7.18 -7.62
N ASP A 47 -27.54 7.10 -6.32
CA ASP A 47 -26.32 6.49 -5.86
C ASP A 47 -26.30 5.05 -6.43
N GLU A 48 -25.65 4.88 -7.59
CA GLU A 48 -25.27 3.56 -8.05
C GLU A 48 -24.36 2.98 -6.96
N GLU A 49 -24.97 2.23 -6.03
CA GLU A 49 -24.21 1.27 -5.22
C GLU A 49 -23.47 0.37 -6.19
N ALA A 50 -22.24 0.77 -6.52
CA ALA A 50 -21.33 -0.07 -7.27
C ALA A 50 -21.24 -1.39 -6.49
N SER A 51 -21.86 -2.42 -7.03
CA SER A 51 -21.86 -3.77 -6.47
C SER A 51 -20.39 -4.16 -6.30
N GLN A 52 -19.86 -4.03 -5.08
CA GLN A 52 -18.49 -4.42 -4.77
C GLN A 52 -18.40 -5.91 -5.04
N GLU A 53 -17.74 -6.26 -6.14
CA GLU A 53 -17.47 -7.67 -6.44
C GLU A 53 -16.68 -8.28 -5.27
N ASP A 54 -17.10 -9.48 -4.82
CA ASP A 54 -16.36 -10.20 -3.78
C ASP A 54 -14.95 -10.57 -4.27
N PRO A 55 -13.94 -10.55 -3.39
CA PRO A 55 -12.59 -10.99 -3.72
C PRO A 55 -12.58 -12.43 -4.22
N LYS A 56 -11.86 -12.68 -5.32
CA LYS A 56 -11.77 -14.02 -5.96
C LYS A 56 -10.32 -14.49 -6.01
N PRO A 57 -9.99 -15.71 -5.54
CA PRO A 57 -8.65 -16.27 -5.72
C PRO A 57 -8.39 -16.56 -7.19
N VAL A 58 -7.14 -16.35 -7.64
CA VAL A 58 -6.73 -16.52 -9.04
C VAL A 58 -5.62 -17.53 -9.16
N GLY A 59 -5.74 -18.40 -10.16
CA GLY A 59 -4.73 -19.39 -10.49
C GLY A 59 -4.86 -20.70 -9.72
N LYS A 60 -3.80 -21.49 -9.76
CA LYS A 60 -3.78 -22.80 -9.11
C LYS A 60 -3.62 -22.67 -7.60
N ARG A 61 -4.41 -23.45 -6.87
CA ARG A 61 -4.23 -23.65 -5.44
C ARG A 61 -2.83 -24.23 -5.15
N VAL A 62 -2.15 -23.65 -4.17
CA VAL A 62 -0.77 -24.02 -3.81
C VAL A 62 -0.74 -25.17 -2.82
N ARG A 63 -1.59 -25.10 -1.78
CA ARG A 63 -1.66 -26.10 -0.70
C ARG A 63 -2.98 -25.99 0.05
N PHE A 64 -3.20 -26.96 0.93
CA PHE A 64 -4.26 -26.92 1.96
C PHE A 64 -3.66 -26.78 3.35
N SER A 65 -4.42 -26.25 4.29
CA SER A 65 -4.15 -26.28 5.72
C SER A 65 -5.45 -26.45 6.50
N GLY A 66 -5.33 -26.83 7.78
CA GLY A 66 -6.48 -27.09 8.64
C GLY A 66 -7.22 -28.40 8.30
N GLU A 67 -8.14 -28.78 9.17
CA GLU A 67 -8.97 -29.99 9.03
C GLU A 67 -10.44 -29.64 9.27
N GLY A 68 -11.34 -30.46 8.75
CA GLY A 68 -12.79 -30.28 8.92
C GLY A 68 -13.26 -28.89 8.46
N SER A 69 -13.98 -28.19 9.33
CA SER A 69 -14.52 -26.83 9.08
C SER A 69 -13.45 -25.74 8.97
N GLU A 70 -12.26 -25.98 9.51
CA GLU A 70 -11.13 -25.01 9.45
C GLU A 70 -10.24 -25.19 8.23
N LYS A 71 -10.60 -26.07 7.30
CA LYS A 71 -9.83 -26.30 6.08
C LYS A 71 -9.77 -25.03 5.23
N LYS A 72 -8.54 -24.60 4.91
CA LYS A 72 -8.25 -23.45 4.05
C LYS A 72 -7.47 -23.87 2.80
N SER A 73 -7.80 -23.27 1.66
CA SER A 73 -7.05 -23.39 0.41
C SER A 73 -6.15 -22.18 0.25
N HIS A 74 -4.87 -22.38 -0.09
CA HIS A 74 -3.89 -21.30 -0.23
C HIS A 74 -3.63 -20.97 -1.69
N TYR A 75 -3.51 -19.69 -1.98
CA TYR A 75 -3.29 -19.14 -3.31
C TYR A 75 -2.11 -18.15 -3.32
N LYS A 76 -1.62 -17.80 -4.51
CA LYS A 76 -0.58 -16.76 -4.68
C LYS A 76 -1.15 -15.42 -5.06
N VAL A 77 -2.38 -15.40 -5.59
CA VAL A 77 -3.00 -14.23 -6.19
C VAL A 77 -4.49 -14.20 -5.87
N PHE A 78 -5.03 -13.02 -5.66
CA PHE A 78 -6.48 -12.76 -5.70
C PHE A 78 -6.77 -11.50 -6.50
N GLU A 79 -8.00 -11.39 -6.98
CA GLU A 79 -8.55 -10.20 -7.64
C GLU A 79 -9.66 -9.61 -6.80
N PHE A 80 -9.69 -8.28 -6.71
CA PHE A 80 -10.72 -7.53 -6.02
C PHE A 80 -10.84 -6.13 -6.60
N SER A 81 -12.06 -5.67 -6.88
CA SER A 81 -12.34 -4.34 -7.45
C SER A 81 -11.47 -4.02 -8.67
N GLY A 82 -11.35 -4.97 -9.61
CA GLY A 82 -10.56 -4.82 -10.83
C GLY A 82 -9.03 -4.84 -10.64
N ASN A 83 -8.55 -4.97 -9.41
CA ASN A 83 -7.12 -5.03 -9.11
C ASN A 83 -6.67 -6.46 -8.79
N ARG A 84 -5.44 -6.76 -9.16
CA ARG A 84 -4.80 -8.05 -8.86
C ARG A 84 -3.73 -7.89 -7.80
N TYR A 85 -3.81 -8.69 -6.74
CA TYR A 85 -2.91 -8.67 -5.58
C TYR A 85 -2.16 -10.00 -5.48
N THR A 86 -0.86 -9.92 -5.18
CA THR A 86 0.03 -11.10 -5.09
C THR A 86 0.72 -11.15 -3.73
N ILE A 87 1.25 -12.34 -3.39
CA ILE A 87 2.15 -12.49 -2.25
C ILE A 87 3.33 -11.51 -2.39
N GLU A 88 3.74 -10.90 -1.29
CA GLU A 88 4.77 -9.86 -1.16
C GLU A 88 4.35 -8.46 -1.67
N ASP A 89 3.11 -8.26 -2.13
CA ASP A 89 2.62 -6.90 -2.40
C ASP A 89 2.42 -6.13 -1.09
N PRO A 90 2.94 -4.90 -0.97
CA PRO A 90 2.54 -3.99 0.09
C PRO A 90 1.20 -3.34 -0.27
N VAL A 91 0.26 -3.37 0.67
CA VAL A 91 -1.11 -2.88 0.49
C VAL A 91 -1.57 -2.06 1.70
N LEU A 92 -2.51 -1.14 1.46
CA LEU A 92 -3.26 -0.47 2.50
C LEU A 92 -4.51 -1.29 2.84
N LEU A 93 -4.80 -1.36 4.13
CA LEU A 93 -6.04 -1.94 4.66
C LEU A 93 -6.99 -0.83 5.09
N ALA A 94 -8.27 -1.02 4.83
CA ALA A 94 -9.31 -0.11 5.28
C ALA A 94 -9.30 -0.03 6.82
N PRO A 95 -9.26 1.17 7.41
CA PRO A 95 -9.30 1.33 8.85
C PRO A 95 -10.67 0.94 9.40
N GLU A 96 -10.71 0.46 10.64
CA GLU A 96 -11.97 0.12 11.31
C GLU A 96 -12.85 1.34 11.56
N THR A 97 -12.24 2.51 11.76
CA THR A 97 -12.94 3.79 11.96
C THR A 97 -12.36 4.87 11.04
N LYS A 98 -13.19 5.85 10.67
CA LYS A 98 -12.77 6.97 9.78
C LYS A 98 -11.65 7.84 10.36
N GLU A 99 -11.43 7.79 11.66
CA GLU A 99 -10.42 8.59 12.36
C GLU A 99 -9.04 7.92 12.38
N GLN A 100 -8.99 6.61 12.13
CA GLN A 100 -7.75 5.85 12.10
C GLN A 100 -7.08 5.97 10.73
N LYS A 101 -5.75 5.95 10.73
CA LYS A 101 -4.96 5.81 9.50
C LYS A 101 -5.10 4.38 8.98
N PRO A 102 -5.10 4.20 7.64
CA PRO A 102 -5.03 2.86 7.06
C PRO A 102 -3.79 2.11 7.53
N ASP A 103 -3.95 0.85 7.90
CA ASP A 103 -2.82 -0.03 8.17
C ASP A 103 -2.10 -0.39 6.86
N ILE A 104 -0.80 -0.52 6.93
CA ILE A 104 0.02 -0.98 5.81
C ILE A 104 0.54 -2.37 6.14
N VAL A 105 0.35 -3.31 5.22
CA VAL A 105 0.85 -4.69 5.36
C VAL A 105 1.54 -5.17 4.09
N ILE A 106 2.47 -6.11 4.24
CA ILE A 106 2.93 -6.94 3.12
C ILE A 106 2.13 -8.24 3.13
N ILE A 107 1.50 -8.60 2.02
CA ILE A 107 0.76 -9.85 1.87
C ILE A 107 1.71 -11.03 2.01
N LYS A 108 1.47 -11.89 3.00
CA LYS A 108 2.29 -13.09 3.26
C LYS A 108 1.57 -14.40 2.94
N ASP A 109 0.26 -14.39 2.99
CA ASP A 109 -0.56 -15.55 2.64
C ASP A 109 -1.93 -15.08 2.12
N ILE A 110 -2.50 -15.83 1.20
CA ILE A 110 -3.85 -15.64 0.66
C ILE A 110 -4.57 -16.95 0.80
N THR A 111 -5.66 -16.98 1.56
CA THR A 111 -6.41 -18.19 1.83
C THR A 111 -7.87 -18.03 1.45
N GLN A 112 -8.50 -19.14 1.08
CA GLN A 112 -9.93 -19.23 0.91
C GLN A 112 -10.47 -20.30 1.88
N THR A 113 -11.45 -19.90 2.67
CA THR A 113 -12.17 -20.76 3.60
C THR A 113 -13.18 -21.66 2.88
N ILE A 114 -13.78 -22.61 3.58
CA ILE A 114 -14.74 -23.57 2.98
C ILE A 114 -16.00 -22.85 2.50
N ASP A 115 -16.43 -21.81 3.20
CA ASP A 115 -17.58 -20.95 2.84
C ASP A 115 -17.27 -19.97 1.70
N GLY A 116 -16.05 -20.03 1.15
CA GLY A 116 -15.64 -19.27 -0.03
C GLY A 116 -15.03 -17.90 0.27
N MET A 117 -14.98 -17.48 1.54
CA MET A 117 -14.40 -16.19 1.93
C MET A 117 -12.90 -16.16 1.67
N VAL A 118 -12.41 -15.11 1.00
CA VAL A 118 -10.98 -14.89 0.78
C VAL A 118 -10.41 -14.06 1.92
N MET A 119 -9.35 -14.59 2.54
CA MET A 119 -8.63 -13.96 3.65
C MET A 119 -7.20 -13.65 3.23
N VAL A 120 -6.66 -12.57 3.76
CA VAL A 120 -5.27 -12.14 3.58
C VAL A 120 -4.57 -12.14 4.92
N THR A 121 -3.44 -12.85 5.00
CA THR A 121 -2.51 -12.69 6.12
C THR A 121 -1.45 -11.68 5.73
N GLY A 122 -1.44 -10.53 6.38
CA GLY A 122 -0.49 -9.45 6.17
C GLY A 122 0.55 -9.39 7.28
N GLN A 123 1.77 -8.98 6.96
CA GLN A 123 2.81 -8.59 7.92
C GLN A 123 2.76 -7.09 8.11
N LEU A 124 2.44 -6.66 9.32
CA LEU A 124 2.11 -5.26 9.65
C LEU A 124 3.34 -4.37 9.68
N PHE A 125 3.22 -3.18 9.10
CA PHE A 125 4.08 -2.04 9.37
C PHE A 125 3.43 -1.16 10.44
N TYR A 126 4.19 -0.77 11.45
CA TYR A 126 3.70 0.12 12.50
C TYR A 126 3.94 1.58 12.13
N HIS A 127 2.92 2.41 12.32
CA HIS A 127 3.12 3.84 12.42
C HIS A 127 3.92 4.16 13.70
N PRO A 128 4.80 5.18 13.69
CA PRO A 128 5.62 5.53 14.85
C PRO A 128 4.81 5.82 16.12
N GLU A 129 3.62 6.39 15.95
CA GLU A 129 2.66 6.70 17.01
C GLU A 129 2.03 5.44 17.65
N ASP A 130 1.88 4.36 16.89
CA ASP A 130 1.24 3.11 17.35
C ASP A 130 2.26 2.14 17.96
N ALA A 131 3.54 2.34 17.67
CA ALA A 131 4.62 1.52 18.19
C ALA A 131 4.93 1.87 19.65
N LYS A 132 4.54 1.02 20.59
CA LYS A 132 4.82 1.20 22.02
C LYS A 132 6.32 1.21 22.30
N LYS A 133 6.75 2.07 23.22
CA LYS A 133 8.14 2.19 23.64
C LYS A 133 8.29 1.79 25.11
N LYS A 134 9.24 0.93 25.40
CA LYS A 134 9.57 0.54 26.78
C LYS A 134 9.97 1.78 27.58
N GLY A 135 9.28 2.05 28.68
CA GLY A 135 9.47 3.27 29.47
C GLY A 135 8.60 4.47 29.05
N GLY A 136 7.75 4.31 28.06
CA GLY A 136 6.82 5.35 27.58
C GLY A 136 7.41 6.34 26.59
N GLY A 137 6.59 7.30 26.15
CA GLY A 137 6.97 8.31 25.15
C GLY A 137 6.85 7.80 23.71
N ASN A 138 7.10 8.71 22.75
CA ASN A 138 6.99 8.43 21.33
C ASN A 138 8.36 8.18 20.69
N TRP A 139 8.35 7.44 19.58
CA TRP A 139 9.52 7.27 18.75
C TRP A 139 9.75 8.50 17.87
N GLN A 140 11.01 8.91 17.73
CA GLN A 140 11.40 10.01 16.84
C GLN A 140 11.70 9.44 15.46
N THR A 141 11.12 10.04 14.41
CA THR A 141 11.39 9.71 13.01
C THR A 141 11.98 10.92 12.29
N SER A 142 12.73 10.67 11.23
CA SER A 142 13.37 11.71 10.42
C SER A 142 12.48 12.19 9.27
N ASP A 143 11.46 11.41 8.92
CA ASP A 143 10.55 11.67 7.81
C ASP A 143 9.12 11.24 8.20
N THR A 144 8.11 11.99 7.79
CA THR A 144 6.70 11.69 8.08
C THR A 144 6.17 10.43 7.37
N ARG A 145 6.88 9.95 6.35
CA ARG A 145 6.59 8.72 5.60
C ARG A 145 7.18 7.47 6.26
N GLU A 146 7.93 7.64 7.36
CA GLU A 146 8.65 6.54 7.99
C GLU A 146 7.68 5.64 8.76
N LEU A 147 7.79 4.32 8.48
CA LEU A 147 7.10 3.26 9.18
C LEU A 147 8.12 2.28 9.74
N PHE A 148 7.71 1.47 10.69
CA PHE A 148 8.54 0.42 11.27
C PHE A 148 8.12 -0.95 10.76
N TYR A 149 9.05 -1.70 10.19
CA TYR A 149 8.82 -3.09 9.82
C TYR A 149 8.70 -3.95 11.08
N SER A 150 7.75 -4.88 11.09
CA SER A 150 7.59 -5.80 12.23
C SER A 150 7.44 -7.25 11.78
N THR A 151 7.44 -8.17 12.74
CA THR A 151 7.10 -9.58 12.50
C THR A 151 5.64 -9.88 12.81
N HIS A 152 4.90 -8.89 13.27
CA HIS A 152 3.50 -9.01 13.62
C HIS A 152 2.67 -9.32 12.36
N ARG A 153 1.80 -10.31 12.45
CA ARG A 153 0.89 -10.71 11.38
C ARG A 153 -0.55 -10.48 11.79
N VAL A 154 -1.32 -10.02 10.85
CA VAL A 154 -2.77 -9.83 10.97
C VAL A 154 -3.46 -10.64 9.88
N GLU A 155 -4.60 -11.24 10.18
CA GLU A 155 -5.46 -11.92 9.20
C GLU A 155 -6.75 -11.11 9.05
N VAL A 156 -7.06 -10.68 7.83
CA VAL A 156 -8.22 -9.85 7.51
C VAL A 156 -8.92 -10.37 6.27
N PRO A 157 -10.24 -10.12 6.12
CA PRO A 157 -10.93 -10.37 4.85
C PRO A 157 -10.28 -9.60 3.70
N ALA A 158 -10.12 -10.25 2.54
CA ALA A 158 -9.51 -9.60 1.38
C ALA A 158 -10.27 -8.35 0.90
N LYS A 159 -11.55 -8.23 1.21
CA LYS A 159 -12.36 -7.03 0.97
C LYS A 159 -11.89 -5.79 1.73
N CYS A 160 -11.09 -5.95 2.79
CA CYS A 160 -10.48 -4.83 3.52
C CYS A 160 -9.25 -4.26 2.80
N VAL A 161 -8.75 -4.91 1.75
CA VAL A 161 -7.62 -4.40 0.97
C VAL A 161 -8.10 -3.26 0.07
N MET A 162 -7.53 -2.07 0.25
CA MET A 162 -7.90 -0.87 -0.52
C MET A 162 -7.15 -0.83 -1.85
N HIS A 163 -5.82 -0.69 -1.79
CA HIS A 163 -4.95 -0.63 -2.97
C HIS A 163 -3.49 -0.93 -2.61
N LYS A 164 -2.69 -1.18 -3.63
CA LYS A 164 -1.24 -1.32 -3.47
C LYS A 164 -0.60 0.01 -3.10
N CYS A 165 0.47 -0.06 -2.35
CA CYS A 165 1.31 1.09 -2.03
C CYS A 165 2.78 0.80 -2.32
N VAL A 166 3.61 1.83 -2.26
CA VAL A 166 5.05 1.71 -2.46
C VAL A 166 5.75 1.81 -1.11
N VAL A 167 6.65 0.88 -0.82
CA VAL A 167 7.42 0.83 0.41
C VAL A 167 8.90 0.68 0.07
N HIS A 168 9.72 1.63 0.51
CA HIS A 168 11.16 1.68 0.30
C HIS A 168 11.92 1.23 1.54
N PHE A 169 12.65 0.14 1.43
CA PHE A 169 13.54 -0.30 2.51
C PHE A 169 14.91 0.36 2.34
N ILE A 170 15.29 1.23 3.27
CA ILE A 170 16.49 2.06 3.18
C ILE A 170 17.37 1.81 4.42
N PRO A 171 18.60 1.32 4.23
CA PRO A 171 19.54 1.17 5.34
C PRO A 171 19.70 2.47 6.11
N ALA A 172 19.80 2.37 7.43
CA ALA A 172 19.84 3.54 8.33
C ALA A 172 21.02 4.50 8.05
N ASN A 173 22.10 4.01 7.42
CA ASN A 173 23.27 4.79 7.04
C ASN A 173 23.18 5.44 5.64
N MET A 174 22.09 5.20 4.90
CA MET A 174 21.86 5.81 3.59
C MET A 174 21.05 7.11 3.76
N PRO A 175 21.23 8.10 2.86
CA PRO A 175 20.43 9.32 2.85
C PRO A 175 18.95 8.99 2.58
N LEU A 176 18.06 9.87 3.03
CA LEU A 176 16.63 9.77 2.71
C LEU A 176 16.40 10.13 1.25
N PRO A 177 15.58 9.37 0.53
CA PRO A 177 15.24 9.68 -0.84
C PRO A 177 14.32 10.90 -0.91
N ASP A 178 14.49 11.70 -1.94
CA ASP A 178 13.58 12.80 -2.25
C ASP A 178 12.16 12.25 -2.49
N CYS A 179 11.19 12.79 -1.77
CA CYS A 179 9.79 12.34 -1.86
C CYS A 179 9.15 12.60 -3.23
N ARG A 180 9.63 13.58 -3.99
CA ARG A 180 9.14 13.88 -5.34
C ARG A 180 9.59 12.85 -6.36
N LYS A 181 10.84 12.35 -6.21
CA LYS A 181 11.42 11.33 -7.09
C LYS A 181 11.02 9.91 -6.67
N HIS A 182 10.87 9.68 -5.37
CA HIS A 182 10.58 8.38 -4.77
C HIS A 182 9.40 8.51 -3.78
N PRO A 183 8.17 8.61 -4.29
CA PRO A 183 6.98 8.66 -3.44
C PRO A 183 6.77 7.32 -2.74
N GLY A 184 6.05 7.32 -1.62
CA GLY A 184 5.71 6.13 -0.85
C GLY A 184 6.28 6.14 0.57
N PHE A 185 6.09 5.04 1.27
CA PHE A 185 6.55 4.86 2.64
C PHE A 185 8.02 4.46 2.71
N ILE A 186 8.65 4.75 3.83
CA ILE A 186 10.08 4.50 4.07
C ILE A 186 10.23 3.62 5.29
N ILE A 187 11.04 2.57 5.15
CA ILE A 187 11.38 1.65 6.24
C ILE A 187 12.88 1.69 6.50
N ARG A 188 13.26 2.14 7.69
CA ARG A 188 14.67 2.21 8.15
C ARG A 188 14.91 1.39 9.39
N GLN A 189 13.85 0.99 10.09
CA GLN A 189 13.91 0.33 11.38
C GLN A 189 12.93 -0.84 11.44
N ILE A 190 13.31 -1.83 12.25
CA ILE A 190 12.49 -3.00 12.56
C ILE A 190 11.99 -2.81 13.99
N TYR A 191 10.69 -2.95 14.19
CA TYR A 191 10.05 -2.89 15.50
C TYR A 191 9.79 -4.30 16.04
N ASP A 192 10.28 -4.54 17.24
CA ASP A 192 9.96 -5.72 18.03
C ASP A 192 8.85 -5.35 19.02
N ALA A 193 7.63 -5.81 18.76
CA ALA A 193 6.47 -5.51 19.58
C ALA A 193 6.53 -6.20 20.96
N ALA A 194 7.22 -7.34 21.09
CA ALA A 194 7.36 -8.06 22.35
C ALA A 194 8.36 -7.35 23.29
N GLU A 195 9.50 -6.93 22.74
CA GLU A 195 10.54 -6.23 23.49
C GLU A 195 10.33 -4.71 23.53
N GLN A 196 9.40 -4.17 22.72
CA GLN A 196 9.15 -2.73 22.54
C GLN A 196 10.43 -1.96 22.20
N LYS A 197 11.21 -2.50 21.25
CA LYS A 197 12.49 -1.97 20.80
C LYS A 197 12.56 -1.78 19.30
N LEU A 198 13.42 -0.86 18.86
CA LEU A 198 13.74 -0.63 17.47
C LEU A 198 15.16 -1.07 17.12
N TRP A 199 15.29 -1.67 15.95
CA TRP A 199 16.58 -2.08 15.37
C TRP A 199 16.75 -1.36 14.02
N LYS A 200 17.94 -0.85 13.76
CA LYS A 200 18.25 -0.22 12.46
C LYS A 200 18.40 -1.29 11.37
N ILE A 201 17.79 -1.06 10.22
CA ILE A 201 18.01 -1.89 9.05
C ILE A 201 19.40 -1.61 8.49
N THR A 202 20.13 -2.68 8.21
CA THR A 202 21.47 -2.64 7.61
C THR A 202 21.42 -3.21 6.18
N LYS A 203 22.48 -2.97 5.38
CA LYS A 203 22.56 -3.55 4.03
C LYS A 203 22.46 -5.09 4.04
N LYS A 204 22.86 -5.75 5.12
CA LYS A 204 22.80 -7.22 5.27
C LYS A 204 21.37 -7.75 5.41
N ASP A 205 20.46 -6.92 5.90
CA ASP A 205 19.06 -7.30 6.12
C ASP A 205 18.25 -7.29 4.82
N LEU A 206 18.79 -6.68 3.75
CA LEU A 206 18.12 -6.51 2.47
C LEU A 206 18.47 -7.60 1.42
N HIS A 207 19.32 -8.58 1.80
CA HIS A 207 19.79 -9.68 0.93
C HIS A 207 19.20 -11.04 1.26
#